data_c6c0eda23bf96ce2348e11964ca3619b
#
_entry.id   c6c0eda23bf96ce2348e11964ca3619b
#
_cell.length_a   1.000
_cell.length_b   1.000
_cell.length_c   1.000
_cell.angle_alpha   90.00
_cell.angle_beta   90.00
_cell.angle_gamma   90.00
#
_symmetry.space_group_name_H-M   'P 1'
#
loop_
_entity.id
_entity.type
_entity.pdbx_description
1 polymer ?
#
loop_
_entity_poly.entity_id
_entity_poly.type
_entity_poly.pdbx_seq_one_letter_code
_entity_poly.pdbx_strand_id
1 'polypeptide(L)'
;LLTPGFVDSHVHVLGGGGEGGFANRTPEATMEGLTKFGVTTVVGCLGTDGIGRDMCALVAKTKGLNEQGMSAYCYTGSYQIPVRTLTDSIVKDIMMIQEIIGTGEIAISDHRSSQPTFEEFARVVADTRLGGVLSGKAGIVNVHLGDSPRCLDLIERVVDETEIPASQILPTHINRNEMLFGKSIEYALKGGAVDFTGNEDIDYWETICDEVRVCNGIKRMLDAGVNPDRMTISSDGQGSLPMYSSDGEFLGMGVGQSSCLLKEVKECVFKTEIPLEIAISTITSNPADILHLKGKGKVE
;
A
#
# COMPACT_ATOMS: atom_id res chain seq x y z
N LEU A 1 10.71 16.71 20.01
CA LEU A 1 11.08 15.74 19.00
C LEU A 1 10.77 16.32 17.61
N LEU A 2 11.72 16.28 16.69
CA LEU A 2 11.53 16.65 15.28
C LEU A 2 11.58 15.36 14.45
N THR A 3 10.59 15.16 13.60
CA THR A 3 10.52 14.02 12.66
C THR A 3 10.33 14.55 11.23
N PRO A 4 10.70 13.76 10.19
CA PRO A 4 10.24 14.06 8.83
C PRO A 4 8.72 14.06 8.78
N GLY A 5 8.14 14.70 7.77
CA GLY A 5 6.74 14.51 7.45
C GLY A 5 6.48 13.06 7.02
N PHE A 6 5.29 12.56 7.34
CA PHE A 6 4.93 11.16 7.07
C PHE A 6 4.75 10.92 5.58
N VAL A 7 5.12 9.71 5.17
CA VAL A 7 4.97 9.18 3.81
C VAL A 7 3.92 8.08 3.85
N ASP A 8 2.76 8.35 3.30
CA ASP A 8 1.67 7.38 3.17
C ASP A 8 1.73 6.74 1.78
N SER A 9 2.18 5.50 1.72
CA SER A 9 2.50 4.80 0.47
C SER A 9 1.30 4.20 -0.24
N HIS A 10 0.10 4.27 0.38
CA HIS A 10 -1.11 3.66 -0.17
C HIS A 10 -2.36 4.45 0.25
N VAL A 11 -2.85 5.30 -0.66
CA VAL A 11 -4.03 6.14 -0.42
C VAL A 11 -4.93 6.19 -1.66
N HIS A 12 -6.21 5.95 -1.48
CA HIS A 12 -7.21 6.14 -2.53
C HIS A 12 -7.53 7.64 -2.68
N VAL A 13 -6.62 8.41 -3.26
CA VAL A 13 -6.75 9.90 -3.32
C VAL A 13 -8.01 10.37 -4.06
N LEU A 14 -8.58 9.56 -4.94
CA LEU A 14 -9.89 9.77 -5.57
C LEU A 14 -11.06 9.19 -4.77
N GLY A 15 -10.79 8.61 -3.61
CA GLY A 15 -11.69 7.72 -2.90
C GLY A 15 -11.68 6.31 -3.46
N GLY A 16 -12.10 5.35 -2.65
CA GLY A 16 -12.31 3.94 -2.98
C GLY A 16 -13.79 3.57 -3.06
N GLY A 17 -14.07 2.29 -2.96
CA GLY A 17 -15.42 1.75 -2.94
C GLY A 17 -16.02 1.57 -4.32
N GLY A 18 -17.34 1.39 -4.33
CA GLY A 18 -18.14 1.00 -5.49
C GLY A 18 -18.67 -0.43 -5.37
N GLU A 19 -18.10 -1.21 -4.46
CA GLU A 19 -18.64 -2.53 -4.08
C GLU A 19 -20.03 -2.37 -3.46
N GLY A 20 -20.99 -3.13 -3.98
CA GLY A 20 -22.40 -3.01 -3.56
C GLY A 20 -23.18 -1.90 -4.26
N GLY A 21 -22.59 -1.21 -5.23
CA GLY A 21 -23.26 -0.25 -6.11
C GLY A 21 -22.75 1.19 -6.06
N PHE A 22 -23.26 2.02 -6.96
CA PHE A 22 -22.78 3.39 -7.19
C PHE A 22 -22.88 4.33 -5.99
N ALA A 23 -23.72 4.04 -5.01
CA ALA A 23 -23.87 4.83 -3.79
C ALA A 23 -22.77 4.56 -2.76
N ASN A 24 -22.07 3.43 -2.85
CA ASN A 24 -21.05 3.00 -1.90
C ASN A 24 -19.66 3.50 -2.32
N ARG A 25 -19.49 4.81 -2.42
CA ARG A 25 -18.23 5.45 -2.80
C ARG A 25 -17.73 6.31 -1.66
N THR A 26 -16.46 6.18 -1.32
CA THR A 26 -15.80 7.03 -0.33
C THR A 26 -15.42 8.38 -0.97
N PRO A 27 -15.29 9.46 -0.17
CA PRO A 27 -14.92 10.78 -0.70
C PRO A 27 -13.46 10.82 -1.14
N GLU A 28 -13.10 11.82 -1.94
CA GLU A 28 -11.71 12.11 -2.29
C GLU A 28 -10.90 12.60 -1.09
N ALA A 29 -9.61 12.30 -1.07
CA ALA A 29 -8.68 12.88 -0.12
C ALA A 29 -8.51 14.39 -0.35
N THR A 30 -8.36 15.14 0.72
CA THR A 30 -8.01 16.58 0.67
C THR A 30 -6.62 16.80 1.26
N MET A 31 -5.90 17.82 0.79
CA MET A 31 -4.61 18.18 1.39
C MET A 31 -4.74 18.41 2.90
N GLU A 32 -5.78 19.14 3.33
CA GLU A 32 -6.04 19.38 4.77
C GLU A 32 -6.28 18.07 5.53
N GLY A 33 -7.07 17.15 4.94
CA GLY A 33 -7.36 15.84 5.55
C GLY A 33 -6.13 14.99 5.77
N LEU A 34 -5.12 15.12 4.91
CA LEU A 34 -3.84 14.42 5.00
C LEU A 34 -2.87 15.13 5.95
N THR A 35 -2.64 16.43 5.73
CA THR A 35 -1.60 17.19 6.44
C THR A 35 -1.89 17.39 7.91
N LYS A 36 -3.15 17.47 8.33
CA LYS A 36 -3.52 17.57 9.75
C LYS A 36 -3.06 16.36 10.58
N PHE A 37 -2.79 15.23 9.93
CA PHE A 37 -2.27 14.03 10.56
C PHE A 37 -0.76 13.82 10.33
N GLY A 38 -0.08 14.82 9.76
CA GLY A 38 1.37 14.81 9.56
C GLY A 38 1.81 14.19 8.23
N VAL A 39 0.89 13.78 7.37
CA VAL A 39 1.21 13.25 6.03
C VAL A 39 1.57 14.40 5.09
N THR A 40 2.79 14.40 4.60
CA THR A 40 3.31 15.41 3.66
C THR A 40 3.66 14.82 2.30
N THR A 41 3.73 13.49 2.23
CA THR A 41 3.99 12.75 1.00
C THR A 41 2.96 11.63 0.88
N VAL A 42 2.32 11.50 -0.28
CA VAL A 42 1.27 10.51 -0.53
C VAL A 42 1.50 9.80 -1.87
N VAL A 43 1.19 8.50 -1.91
CA VAL A 43 1.13 7.74 -3.16
C VAL A 43 -0.31 7.29 -3.40
N GLY A 44 -0.90 7.83 -4.46
CA GLY A 44 -2.27 7.55 -4.86
C GLY A 44 -2.40 6.22 -5.62
N CYS A 45 -3.48 5.50 -5.38
CA CYS A 45 -3.84 4.30 -6.12
C CYS A 45 -5.33 4.29 -6.51
N LEU A 46 -5.67 3.46 -7.51
CA LEU A 46 -7.03 3.03 -7.80
C LEU A 46 -7.21 1.62 -7.25
N GLY A 47 -8.34 1.40 -6.60
CA GLY A 47 -8.70 0.08 -6.07
C GLY A 47 -9.57 -0.74 -7.04
N THR A 48 -10.66 -1.32 -6.52
CA THR A 48 -11.59 -2.19 -7.25
C THR A 48 -12.21 -1.51 -8.47
N ASP A 49 -12.59 -0.22 -8.34
CA ASP A 49 -13.16 0.57 -9.44
C ASP A 49 -12.07 1.31 -10.23
N GLY A 50 -11.53 0.66 -11.24
CA GLY A 50 -10.62 1.27 -12.22
C GLY A 50 -11.33 1.80 -13.48
N ILE A 51 -12.66 1.97 -13.45
CA ILE A 51 -13.49 2.43 -14.59
C ILE A 51 -14.16 3.76 -14.26
N GLY A 52 -14.90 3.83 -13.18
CA GLY A 52 -15.56 5.06 -12.72
C GLY A 52 -14.59 6.06 -12.09
N ARG A 53 -13.44 5.57 -11.67
CA ARG A 53 -12.24 6.33 -11.29
C ARG A 53 -11.09 5.80 -12.12
N ASP A 54 -10.57 6.61 -13.03
CA ASP A 54 -9.60 6.19 -14.02
C ASP A 54 -8.22 6.83 -13.82
N MET A 55 -7.26 6.41 -14.63
CA MET A 55 -5.89 6.92 -14.58
C MET A 55 -5.78 8.40 -14.91
N CYS A 56 -6.65 8.93 -15.78
CA CYS A 56 -6.65 10.34 -16.10
C CYS A 56 -7.02 11.19 -14.87
N ALA A 57 -8.09 10.80 -14.18
CA ALA A 57 -8.52 11.43 -12.94
C ALA A 57 -7.49 11.29 -11.83
N LEU A 58 -6.85 10.10 -11.69
CA LEU A 58 -5.82 9.87 -10.67
C LEU A 58 -4.60 10.78 -10.87
N VAL A 59 -4.08 10.86 -12.10
CA VAL A 59 -2.94 11.74 -12.42
C VAL A 59 -3.31 13.21 -12.22
N ALA A 60 -4.51 13.62 -12.64
CA ALA A 60 -4.99 14.99 -12.43
C ALA A 60 -5.08 15.34 -10.93
N LYS A 61 -5.63 14.43 -10.10
CA LYS A 61 -5.70 14.61 -8.65
C LYS A 61 -4.31 14.71 -8.02
N THR A 62 -3.40 13.83 -8.41
CA THR A 62 -2.00 13.82 -7.94
C THR A 62 -1.30 15.15 -8.27
N LYS A 63 -1.46 15.64 -9.49
CA LYS A 63 -0.95 16.97 -9.89
C LYS A 63 -1.57 18.10 -9.06
N GLY A 64 -2.89 18.07 -8.84
CA GLY A 64 -3.58 19.06 -8.02
C GLY A 64 -3.08 19.09 -6.58
N LEU A 65 -2.77 17.94 -5.96
CA LEU A 65 -2.14 17.88 -4.63
C LEU A 65 -0.73 18.47 -4.65
N ASN A 66 0.06 18.23 -5.71
CA ASN A 66 1.37 18.83 -5.89
C ASN A 66 1.29 20.36 -6.03
N GLU A 67 0.34 20.88 -6.78
CA GLU A 67 0.10 22.33 -6.92
C GLU A 67 -0.30 22.98 -5.59
N GLN A 68 -0.95 22.24 -4.70
CA GLN A 68 -1.29 22.69 -3.34
C GLN A 68 -0.09 22.64 -2.37
N GLY A 69 1.05 22.07 -2.79
CA GLY A 69 2.29 22.04 -1.99
C GLY A 69 2.59 20.72 -1.29
N MET A 70 1.79 19.66 -1.51
CA MET A 70 2.13 18.31 -1.09
C MET A 70 3.18 17.69 -2.02
N SER A 71 3.76 16.57 -1.58
CA SER A 71 4.50 15.67 -2.46
C SER A 71 3.60 14.48 -2.79
N ALA A 72 2.99 14.51 -3.97
CA ALA A 72 2.06 13.48 -4.37
C ALA A 72 2.58 12.70 -5.59
N TYR A 73 2.48 11.40 -5.50
CA TYR A 73 2.81 10.41 -6.53
C TYR A 73 1.62 9.47 -6.71
N CYS A 74 1.66 8.60 -7.73
CA CYS A 74 0.66 7.56 -7.89
C CYS A 74 1.23 6.32 -8.56
N TYR A 75 0.47 5.24 -8.47
CA TYR A 75 0.69 4.02 -9.26
C TYR A 75 -0.16 4.04 -10.52
N THR A 76 0.32 3.45 -11.63
CA THR A 76 -0.53 3.18 -12.80
C THR A 76 -1.26 1.86 -12.64
N GLY A 77 -2.53 1.82 -13.04
CA GLY A 77 -3.38 0.64 -12.94
C GLY A 77 -4.43 0.71 -11.84
N SER A 78 -4.98 -0.45 -11.56
CA SER A 78 -6.00 -0.72 -10.53
C SER A 78 -5.89 -2.19 -10.13
N TYR A 79 -6.89 -2.77 -9.46
CA TYR A 79 -6.92 -4.20 -9.09
C TYR A 79 -6.65 -5.16 -10.27
N GLN A 80 -6.99 -4.76 -11.48
CA GLN A 80 -7.19 -5.67 -12.60
C GLN A 80 -5.96 -5.82 -13.50
N ILE A 81 -5.72 -7.03 -13.98
CA ILE A 81 -4.88 -7.34 -15.12
C ILE A 81 -5.81 -7.80 -16.29
N PRO A 82 -5.64 -7.29 -17.50
CA PRO A 82 -4.63 -6.32 -17.98
C PRO A 82 -4.71 -4.94 -17.31
N VAL A 83 -3.53 -4.36 -17.03
CA VAL A 83 -3.42 -3.06 -16.36
C VAL A 83 -3.97 -1.94 -17.26
N ARG A 84 -4.88 -1.14 -16.72
CA ARG A 84 -5.39 0.06 -17.39
C ARG A 84 -4.43 1.22 -17.16
N THR A 85 -3.74 1.60 -18.21
CA THR A 85 -2.71 2.66 -18.19
C THR A 85 -3.24 3.95 -18.83
N LEU A 86 -2.52 5.05 -18.65
CA LEU A 86 -2.85 6.33 -19.31
C LEU A 86 -2.33 6.38 -20.75
N THR A 87 -1.20 5.73 -21.05
CA THR A 87 -0.50 5.80 -22.35
C THR A 87 -0.45 4.48 -23.11
N ASP A 88 -1.36 3.56 -22.79
CA ASP A 88 -1.43 2.18 -23.33
C ASP A 88 -0.18 1.30 -23.03
N SER A 89 0.66 1.73 -22.06
CA SER A 89 1.85 0.98 -21.68
C SER A 89 2.30 1.34 -20.26
N ILE A 90 2.48 0.32 -19.42
CA ILE A 90 3.06 0.46 -18.06
C ILE A 90 4.42 1.16 -18.13
N VAL A 91 5.28 0.71 -19.03
CA VAL A 91 6.64 1.27 -19.19
C VAL A 91 6.58 2.76 -19.55
N LYS A 92 5.70 3.14 -20.52
CA LYS A 92 5.54 4.55 -20.92
C LYS A 92 4.96 5.41 -19.81
N ASP A 93 3.97 4.93 -19.09
CA ASP A 93 3.38 5.65 -17.96
C ASP A 93 4.47 6.01 -16.94
N ILE A 94 5.25 5.02 -16.50
CA ILE A 94 6.30 5.22 -15.50
C ILE A 94 7.41 6.13 -16.04
N MET A 95 7.81 5.97 -17.29
CA MET A 95 8.89 6.78 -17.87
C MET A 95 8.50 8.23 -18.13
N MET A 96 7.31 8.46 -18.68
CA MET A 96 6.93 9.75 -19.24
C MET A 96 6.11 10.64 -18.30
N ILE A 97 5.48 10.05 -17.27
CA ILE A 97 4.65 10.79 -16.31
C ILE A 97 5.39 10.85 -14.98
N GLN A 98 5.79 12.06 -14.59
CA GLN A 98 6.66 12.28 -13.43
C GLN A 98 6.08 11.70 -12.14
N GLU A 99 4.79 11.83 -11.95
CA GLU A 99 4.07 11.42 -10.74
C GLU A 99 3.90 9.89 -10.64
N ILE A 100 3.96 9.17 -11.75
CA ILE A 100 3.82 7.70 -11.75
C ILE A 100 5.15 7.05 -11.40
N ILE A 101 5.18 6.31 -10.28
CA ILE A 101 6.41 5.71 -9.73
C ILE A 101 6.42 4.17 -9.77
N GLY A 102 5.32 3.55 -10.14
CA GLY A 102 5.16 2.10 -10.18
C GLY A 102 3.79 1.71 -10.69
N THR A 103 3.39 0.47 -10.46
CA THR A 103 2.10 -0.09 -10.88
C THR A 103 1.32 -0.57 -9.64
N GLY A 104 0.02 -0.34 -9.60
CA GLY A 104 -0.83 -0.80 -8.50
C GLY A 104 -2.12 0.00 -8.33
N GLU A 105 -2.91 -0.42 -7.35
CA GLU A 105 -2.69 -1.66 -6.58
C GLU A 105 -3.23 -2.86 -7.37
N ILE A 106 -2.39 -3.84 -7.60
CA ILE A 106 -2.81 -5.08 -8.31
C ILE A 106 -3.34 -6.07 -7.28
N ALA A 107 -4.56 -6.56 -7.46
CA ALA A 107 -5.15 -7.52 -6.52
C ALA A 107 -4.80 -8.97 -6.88
N ILE A 108 -4.29 -9.70 -5.88
CA ILE A 108 -4.14 -11.16 -5.93
C ILE A 108 -4.72 -11.77 -4.66
N SER A 109 -4.99 -13.06 -4.71
CA SER A 109 -5.54 -13.82 -3.57
C SER A 109 -6.81 -13.20 -2.99
N ASP A 110 -7.58 -12.50 -3.83
CA ASP A 110 -8.82 -11.79 -3.55
C ASP A 110 -9.89 -12.16 -4.58
N HIS A 111 -11.14 -12.31 -4.13
CA HIS A 111 -12.26 -12.65 -5.01
C HIS A 111 -12.59 -11.54 -6.02
N ARG A 112 -12.15 -10.29 -5.75
CA ARG A 112 -12.32 -9.12 -6.63
C ARG A 112 -11.22 -8.98 -7.67
N SER A 113 -10.14 -9.77 -7.57
CA SER A 113 -9.04 -9.74 -8.54
C SER A 113 -9.46 -10.30 -9.90
N SER A 114 -8.70 -9.99 -10.95
CA SER A 114 -8.87 -10.59 -12.29
C SER A 114 -8.46 -12.06 -12.35
N GLN A 115 -8.02 -12.66 -11.24
CA GLN A 115 -7.49 -14.03 -11.17
C GLN A 115 -6.35 -14.27 -12.18
N PRO A 116 -5.29 -13.45 -12.17
CA PRO A 116 -4.25 -13.52 -13.18
C PRO A 116 -3.48 -14.84 -13.10
N THR A 117 -3.02 -15.29 -14.26
CA THR A 117 -2.03 -16.38 -14.35
C THR A 117 -0.66 -15.87 -13.87
N PHE A 118 0.27 -16.81 -13.62
CA PHE A 118 1.64 -16.46 -13.28
C PHE A 118 2.30 -15.60 -14.37
N GLU A 119 2.14 -15.97 -15.63
CA GLU A 119 2.74 -15.29 -16.78
C GLU A 119 2.23 -13.85 -16.92
N GLU A 120 0.93 -13.63 -16.70
CA GLU A 120 0.34 -12.28 -16.73
C GLU A 120 0.87 -11.42 -15.60
N PHE A 121 0.92 -11.95 -14.38
CA PHE A 121 1.45 -11.21 -13.22
C PHE A 121 2.96 -10.94 -13.37
N ALA A 122 3.76 -11.94 -13.75
CA ALA A 122 5.19 -11.77 -13.99
C ALA A 122 5.48 -10.72 -15.08
N ARG A 123 4.65 -10.64 -16.13
CA ARG A 123 4.75 -9.62 -17.17
C ARG A 123 4.53 -8.22 -16.62
N VAL A 124 3.51 -8.04 -15.79
CA VAL A 124 3.26 -6.73 -15.13
C VAL A 124 4.46 -6.31 -14.27
N VAL A 125 5.02 -7.25 -13.50
CA VAL A 125 6.20 -6.95 -12.65
C VAL A 125 7.43 -6.60 -13.52
N ALA A 126 7.66 -7.34 -14.60
CA ALA A 126 8.78 -7.08 -15.52
C ALA A 126 8.65 -5.71 -16.21
N ASP A 127 7.47 -5.37 -16.73
CA ASP A 127 7.22 -4.09 -17.40
C ASP A 127 7.35 -2.92 -16.42
N THR A 128 6.85 -3.09 -15.20
CA THR A 128 6.99 -2.08 -14.12
C THR A 128 8.45 -1.85 -13.77
N ARG A 129 9.22 -2.93 -13.59
CA ARG A 129 10.66 -2.86 -13.32
C ARG A 129 11.41 -2.16 -14.45
N LEU A 130 11.11 -2.51 -15.71
CA LEU A 130 11.74 -1.88 -16.88
C LEU A 130 11.47 -0.37 -16.89
N GLY A 131 10.23 0.04 -16.64
CA GLY A 131 9.87 1.45 -16.53
C GLY A 131 10.66 2.19 -15.45
N GLY A 132 10.82 1.56 -14.28
CA GLY A 132 11.62 2.09 -13.17
C GLY A 132 13.10 2.23 -13.50
N VAL A 133 13.71 1.17 -14.05
CA VAL A 133 15.14 1.16 -14.46
C VAL A 133 15.43 2.26 -15.49
N LEU A 134 14.58 2.41 -16.50
CA LEU A 134 14.78 3.38 -17.57
C LEU A 134 14.54 4.84 -17.15
N SER A 135 13.74 5.07 -16.11
CA SER A 135 13.41 6.41 -15.60
C SER A 135 14.15 6.81 -14.31
N GLY A 136 14.84 5.88 -13.67
CA GLY A 136 15.47 6.09 -12.36
C GLY A 136 14.47 6.21 -11.20
N LYS A 137 13.26 5.68 -11.38
CA LYS A 137 12.21 5.58 -10.37
C LYS A 137 12.21 4.20 -9.72
N ALA A 138 11.40 4.01 -8.67
CA ALA A 138 11.30 2.71 -7.98
C ALA A 138 10.83 1.60 -8.93
N GLY A 139 9.84 1.87 -9.76
CA GLY A 139 9.22 0.86 -10.63
C GLY A 139 8.66 -0.32 -9.81
N ILE A 140 8.12 -0.04 -8.64
CA ILE A 140 7.61 -1.07 -7.73
C ILE A 140 6.18 -1.48 -8.11
N VAL A 141 5.84 -2.75 -7.89
CA VAL A 141 4.46 -3.21 -7.98
C VAL A 141 3.86 -3.25 -6.58
N ASN A 142 2.90 -2.38 -6.31
CA ASN A 142 2.09 -2.44 -5.10
C ASN A 142 0.97 -3.47 -5.29
N VAL A 143 0.89 -4.44 -4.39
CA VAL A 143 0.02 -5.61 -4.53
C VAL A 143 -0.95 -5.69 -3.36
N HIS A 144 -2.24 -5.56 -3.67
CA HIS A 144 -3.32 -5.83 -2.73
C HIS A 144 -3.43 -7.33 -2.46
N LEU A 145 -3.32 -7.72 -1.22
CA LEU A 145 -3.52 -9.10 -0.78
C LEU A 145 -4.91 -9.27 -0.17
N GLY A 146 -5.65 -10.24 -0.70
CA GLY A 146 -6.91 -10.67 -0.12
C GLY A 146 -6.73 -11.66 1.04
N ASP A 147 -7.82 -12.29 1.42
CA ASP A 147 -7.92 -13.26 2.52
C ASP A 147 -7.83 -14.73 2.08
N SER A 148 -7.60 -14.97 0.79
CA SER A 148 -7.48 -16.32 0.23
C SER A 148 -6.27 -17.08 0.80
N PRO A 149 -6.39 -18.39 1.04
CA PRO A 149 -5.28 -19.22 1.50
C PRO A 149 -4.09 -19.30 0.52
N ARG A 150 -4.21 -18.76 -0.69
CA ARG A 150 -3.10 -18.63 -1.64
C ARG A 150 -2.09 -17.55 -1.22
N CYS A 151 -2.44 -16.66 -0.31
CA CYS A 151 -1.54 -15.64 0.25
C CYS A 151 -0.66 -14.96 -0.81
N LEU A 152 0.67 -15.20 -0.76
CA LEU A 152 1.68 -14.63 -1.65
C LEU A 152 2.11 -15.56 -2.81
N ASP A 153 1.41 -16.64 -3.10
CA ASP A 153 1.86 -17.68 -4.05
C ASP A 153 2.38 -17.10 -5.39
N LEU A 154 1.67 -16.15 -6.00
CA LEU A 154 2.12 -15.54 -7.25
C LEU A 154 3.38 -14.68 -7.08
N ILE A 155 3.51 -13.98 -5.96
CA ILE A 155 4.70 -13.17 -5.64
C ILE A 155 5.90 -14.08 -5.42
N GLU A 156 5.75 -15.12 -4.59
CA GLU A 156 6.81 -16.08 -4.31
C GLU A 156 7.30 -16.75 -5.60
N ARG A 157 6.39 -17.14 -6.49
CA ARG A 157 6.74 -17.71 -7.79
C ARG A 157 7.51 -16.73 -8.67
N VAL A 158 7.14 -15.45 -8.71
CA VAL A 158 7.91 -14.46 -9.48
C VAL A 158 9.34 -14.36 -8.95
N VAL A 159 9.52 -14.33 -7.63
CA VAL A 159 10.84 -14.25 -7.00
C VAL A 159 11.66 -15.52 -7.22
N ASP A 160 11.03 -16.69 -7.14
CA ASP A 160 11.73 -17.99 -7.18
C ASP A 160 11.92 -18.51 -8.61
N GLU A 161 11.07 -18.15 -9.59
CA GLU A 161 11.06 -18.67 -10.95
C GLU A 161 11.58 -17.67 -12.01
N THR A 162 11.91 -16.41 -11.60
CA THR A 162 12.42 -15.38 -12.52
C THR A 162 13.65 -14.66 -11.95
N GLU A 163 14.29 -13.78 -12.75
CA GLU A 163 15.41 -12.94 -12.32
C GLU A 163 14.94 -11.64 -11.60
N ILE A 164 13.66 -11.50 -11.28
CA ILE A 164 13.11 -10.31 -10.64
C ILE A 164 13.35 -10.40 -9.12
N PRO A 165 14.03 -9.42 -8.52
CA PRO A 165 14.29 -9.45 -7.09
C PRO A 165 13.02 -9.18 -6.27
N ALA A 166 12.93 -9.77 -5.07
CA ALA A 166 11.81 -9.57 -4.14
C ALA A 166 11.55 -8.07 -3.84
N SER A 167 12.59 -7.24 -3.83
CA SER A 167 12.47 -5.80 -3.60
C SER A 167 11.66 -5.04 -4.68
N GLN A 168 11.26 -5.71 -5.76
CA GLN A 168 10.46 -5.10 -6.84
C GLN A 168 8.97 -5.10 -6.55
N ILE A 169 8.52 -5.85 -5.54
CA ILE A 169 7.10 -6.02 -5.21
C ILE A 169 6.88 -5.61 -3.75
N LEU A 170 5.85 -4.80 -3.52
CA LEU A 170 5.42 -4.35 -2.20
C LEU A 170 4.00 -4.86 -1.94
N PRO A 171 3.86 -6.05 -1.31
CA PRO A 171 2.56 -6.53 -0.85
C PRO A 171 2.05 -5.67 0.30
N THR A 172 0.79 -5.24 0.20
CA THR A 172 0.08 -4.50 1.26
C THR A 172 -1.02 -5.35 1.90
N HIS A 173 -1.52 -4.92 3.04
CA HIS A 173 -2.51 -5.64 3.86
C HIS A 173 -1.99 -6.97 4.43
N ILE A 174 -0.68 -7.06 4.69
CA ILE A 174 -0.07 -8.32 5.16
C ILE A 174 -0.57 -8.77 6.53
N ASN A 175 -1.16 -7.86 7.29
CA ASN A 175 -1.72 -8.12 8.63
C ASN A 175 -3.18 -8.59 8.60
N ARG A 176 -3.78 -8.83 7.44
CA ARG A 176 -5.19 -9.17 7.28
C ARG A 176 -5.61 -10.45 8.02
N ASN A 177 -4.72 -11.42 8.16
CA ASN A 177 -4.91 -12.63 8.98
C ASN A 177 -3.57 -13.30 9.30
N GLU A 178 -3.58 -14.22 10.27
CA GLU A 178 -2.36 -14.91 10.74
C GLU A 178 -1.65 -15.73 9.66
N MET A 179 -2.38 -16.38 8.76
CA MET A 179 -1.78 -17.19 7.70
C MET A 179 -1.00 -16.33 6.71
N LEU A 180 -1.62 -15.26 6.24
CA LEU A 180 -0.99 -14.28 5.35
C LEU A 180 0.22 -13.62 6.01
N PHE A 181 0.06 -13.22 7.27
CA PHE A 181 1.14 -12.62 8.04
C PHE A 181 2.35 -13.56 8.18
N GLY A 182 2.13 -14.85 8.51
CA GLY A 182 3.19 -15.84 8.58
C GLY A 182 3.99 -15.97 7.28
N LYS A 183 3.29 -16.00 6.13
CA LYS A 183 3.91 -16.01 4.80
C LYS A 183 4.66 -14.70 4.49
N SER A 184 4.16 -13.58 4.98
CA SER A 184 4.82 -12.29 4.79
C SER A 184 6.15 -12.18 5.55
N ILE A 185 6.31 -12.85 6.69
CA ILE A 185 7.61 -13.00 7.37
C ILE A 185 8.60 -13.74 6.48
N GLU A 186 8.20 -14.89 5.90
CA GLU A 186 9.06 -15.67 5.00
C GLU A 186 9.53 -14.85 3.80
N TYR A 187 8.62 -14.08 3.20
CA TYR A 187 8.92 -13.18 2.08
C TYR A 187 9.87 -12.04 2.48
N ALA A 188 9.66 -11.41 3.63
CA ALA A 188 10.51 -10.33 4.12
C ALA A 188 11.94 -10.83 4.44
N LEU A 189 12.09 -12.05 4.95
CA LEU A 189 13.40 -12.69 5.16
C LEU A 189 14.16 -12.96 3.85
N LYS A 190 13.46 -13.13 2.72
CA LYS A 190 14.06 -13.21 1.38
C LYS A 190 14.49 -11.83 0.83
N GLY A 191 14.30 -10.73 1.60
CA GLY A 191 14.67 -9.36 1.24
C GLY A 191 13.54 -8.55 0.60
N GLY A 192 12.32 -9.05 0.56
CA GLY A 192 11.12 -8.33 0.16
C GLY A 192 10.77 -7.22 1.16
N ALA A 193 10.14 -6.16 0.69
CA ALA A 193 9.50 -5.18 1.54
C ALA A 193 8.03 -5.56 1.74
N VAL A 194 7.45 -5.22 2.88
CA VAL A 194 6.08 -5.56 3.25
C VAL A 194 5.38 -4.36 3.85
N ASP A 195 4.08 -4.24 3.60
CA ASP A 195 3.29 -3.10 4.04
C ASP A 195 2.10 -3.54 4.91
N PHE A 196 2.09 -3.03 6.14
CA PHE A 196 0.98 -3.18 7.07
C PHE A 196 -0.09 -2.13 6.78
N THR A 197 -1.34 -2.49 6.93
CA THR A 197 -2.43 -1.52 6.93
C THR A 197 -2.74 -1.08 8.34
N GLY A 198 -2.64 0.22 8.60
CA GLY A 198 -3.03 0.81 9.87
C GLY A 198 -4.54 1.05 9.94
N ASN A 199 -5.08 1.00 11.15
CA ASN A 199 -6.50 1.14 11.40
C ASN A 199 -6.82 2.17 12.49
N GLU A 200 -7.95 2.90 12.33
CA GLU A 200 -8.44 3.84 13.35
C GLU A 200 -8.96 3.11 14.60
N ASP A 201 -9.70 2.05 14.42
CA ASP A 201 -10.22 1.22 15.50
C ASP A 201 -9.47 -0.11 15.53
N ILE A 202 -8.23 -0.06 16.07
CA ILE A 202 -7.32 -1.20 16.11
C ILE A 202 -7.95 -2.40 16.84
N ASP A 203 -8.67 -2.14 17.95
CA ASP A 203 -9.29 -3.21 18.74
C ASP A 203 -10.43 -3.89 17.97
N TYR A 204 -11.20 -3.13 17.20
CA TYR A 204 -12.23 -3.69 16.32
C TYR A 204 -11.63 -4.64 15.28
N TRP A 205 -10.60 -4.21 14.56
CA TRP A 205 -10.00 -5.04 13.49
C TRP A 205 -9.34 -6.29 14.02
N GLU A 206 -8.67 -6.20 15.18
CA GLU A 206 -8.09 -7.37 15.84
C GLU A 206 -9.15 -8.36 16.32
N THR A 207 -10.25 -7.88 16.94
CA THR A 207 -11.21 -8.76 17.62
C THR A 207 -12.36 -9.25 16.74
N ILE A 208 -12.76 -8.46 15.76
CA ILE A 208 -13.91 -8.77 14.89
C ILE A 208 -13.44 -9.32 13.53
N CYS A 209 -12.36 -8.78 12.99
CA CYS A 209 -11.85 -9.16 11.67
C CYS A 209 -10.64 -10.11 11.73
N ASP A 210 -10.18 -10.50 12.94
CA ASP A 210 -9.04 -11.41 13.16
C ASP A 210 -7.72 -10.93 12.51
N GLU A 211 -7.57 -9.60 12.41
CA GLU A 211 -6.34 -9.01 11.88
C GLU A 211 -5.21 -9.08 12.90
N VAL A 212 -4.00 -9.29 12.41
CA VAL A 212 -2.78 -9.19 13.23
C VAL A 212 -2.54 -7.71 13.56
N ARG A 213 -2.62 -7.35 14.84
CA ARG A 213 -2.31 -5.99 15.31
C ARG A 213 -0.94 -5.56 14.82
N VAL A 214 -0.83 -4.39 14.20
CA VAL A 214 0.40 -3.91 13.54
C VAL A 214 1.60 -3.92 14.49
N CYS A 215 1.47 -3.40 15.70
CA CYS A 215 2.57 -3.37 16.67
C CYS A 215 3.06 -4.78 17.06
N ASN A 216 2.15 -5.76 17.19
CA ASN A 216 2.49 -7.16 17.44
C ASN A 216 3.16 -7.78 16.19
N GLY A 217 2.66 -7.47 15.00
CA GLY A 217 3.23 -7.94 13.74
C GLY A 217 4.67 -7.45 13.54
N ILE A 218 4.92 -6.16 13.73
CA ILE A 218 6.27 -5.58 13.63
C ILE A 218 7.21 -6.22 14.66
N LYS A 219 6.76 -6.37 15.92
CA LYS A 219 7.57 -7.05 16.95
C LYS A 219 7.94 -8.46 16.55
N ARG A 220 6.98 -9.24 16.05
CA ARG A 220 7.20 -10.62 15.59
C ARG A 220 8.16 -10.68 14.39
N MET A 221 8.08 -9.74 13.45
CA MET A 221 9.02 -9.64 12.32
C MET A 221 10.43 -9.33 12.80
N LEU A 222 10.59 -8.38 13.74
CA LEU A 222 11.90 -8.06 14.33
C LEU A 222 12.49 -9.27 15.07
N ASP A 223 11.68 -9.97 15.87
CA ASP A 223 12.09 -11.18 16.60
C ASP A 223 12.47 -12.33 15.64
N ALA A 224 11.88 -12.41 14.47
CA ALA A 224 12.23 -13.34 13.39
C ALA A 224 13.49 -12.94 12.61
N GLY A 225 14.04 -11.73 12.83
CA GLY A 225 15.24 -11.24 12.17
C GLY A 225 14.99 -10.50 10.84
N VAL A 226 13.76 -10.08 10.58
CA VAL A 226 13.44 -9.21 9.43
C VAL A 226 14.13 -7.86 9.61
N ASN A 227 14.79 -7.36 8.55
CA ASN A 227 15.40 -6.04 8.57
C ASN A 227 14.31 -4.96 8.76
N PRO A 228 14.40 -4.10 9.79
CA PRO A 228 13.41 -3.05 10.06
C PRO A 228 13.16 -2.13 8.85
N ASP A 229 14.15 -1.92 7.98
CA ASP A 229 14.02 -1.08 6.77
C ASP A 229 13.10 -1.68 5.70
N ARG A 230 12.62 -2.92 5.89
CA ARG A 230 11.73 -3.61 4.96
C ARG A 230 10.26 -3.55 5.35
N MET A 231 9.93 -2.89 6.44
CA MET A 231 8.57 -2.77 6.95
C MET A 231 8.03 -1.36 6.76
N THR A 232 6.83 -1.25 6.22
CA THR A 232 6.08 0.01 6.12
C THR A 232 4.70 -0.12 6.74
N ILE A 233 4.11 1.00 7.10
CA ILE A 233 2.70 1.10 7.47
C ILE A 233 2.07 2.13 6.53
N SER A 234 0.99 1.77 5.86
CA SER A 234 0.15 2.68 5.10
C SER A 234 -1.26 2.76 5.70
N SER A 235 -2.00 3.78 5.32
CA SER A 235 -3.32 4.02 5.93
C SER A 235 -4.46 3.36 5.19
N ASP A 236 -4.27 2.94 3.94
CA ASP A 236 -5.38 2.66 3.02
C ASP A 236 -6.41 3.81 3.03
N GLY A 237 -5.89 5.04 3.14
CA GLY A 237 -6.68 6.24 3.35
C GLY A 237 -7.69 6.45 2.23
N GLN A 238 -8.94 6.81 2.59
CA GLN A 238 -10.09 6.90 1.69
C GLN A 238 -10.47 5.57 1.00
N GLY A 239 -9.83 4.45 1.35
CA GLY A 239 -10.27 3.12 0.98
C GLY A 239 -11.62 2.77 1.61
N SER A 240 -12.33 1.83 1.00
CA SER A 240 -13.60 1.33 1.52
C SER A 240 -13.35 0.17 2.48
N LEU A 241 -13.82 0.30 3.71
CA LEU A 241 -13.64 -0.67 4.77
C LEU A 241 -14.99 -1.34 5.09
N PRO A 242 -15.22 -2.61 4.69
CA PRO A 242 -16.45 -3.30 5.07
C PRO A 242 -16.47 -3.55 6.57
N MET A 243 -17.51 -3.04 7.24
CA MET A 243 -17.69 -3.17 8.69
C MET A 243 -18.69 -4.28 9.01
N TYR A 244 -18.37 -5.10 10.01
CA TYR A 244 -19.18 -6.23 10.45
C TYR A 244 -19.49 -6.13 11.94
N SER A 245 -20.63 -6.70 12.36
CA SER A 245 -20.96 -6.92 13.76
C SER A 245 -20.16 -8.10 14.33
N SER A 246 -20.19 -8.27 15.66
CA SER A 246 -19.64 -9.46 16.33
C SER A 246 -20.24 -10.79 15.85
N ASP A 247 -21.45 -10.74 15.29
CA ASP A 247 -22.15 -11.91 14.75
C ASP A 247 -21.90 -12.09 13.24
N GLY A 248 -21.00 -11.27 12.64
CA GLY A 248 -20.63 -11.33 11.23
C GLY A 248 -21.64 -10.68 10.27
N GLU A 249 -22.60 -9.90 10.77
CA GLU A 249 -23.52 -9.15 9.91
C GLU A 249 -22.85 -7.91 9.34
N PHE A 250 -23.05 -7.65 8.04
CA PHE A 250 -22.54 -6.45 7.38
C PHE A 250 -23.25 -5.20 7.88
N LEU A 251 -22.53 -4.28 8.49
CA LEU A 251 -23.04 -3.03 9.06
C LEU A 251 -23.00 -1.85 8.09
N GLY A 252 -22.11 -1.89 7.08
CA GLY A 252 -21.91 -0.81 6.13
C GLY A 252 -20.45 -0.67 5.72
N MET A 253 -20.16 0.44 5.03
CA MET A 253 -18.80 0.76 4.58
C MET A 253 -18.21 1.89 5.43
N GLY A 254 -17.12 1.62 6.11
CA GLY A 254 -16.24 2.62 6.70
C GLY A 254 -15.30 3.25 5.67
N VAL A 255 -14.52 4.22 6.11
CA VAL A 255 -13.56 4.95 5.27
C VAL A 255 -12.20 4.97 5.96
N GLY A 256 -11.17 4.47 5.31
CA GLY A 256 -9.79 4.52 5.80
C GLY A 256 -9.32 5.95 6.06
N GLN A 257 -8.52 6.15 7.10
CA GLN A 257 -8.07 7.48 7.54
C GLN A 257 -6.57 7.49 7.81
N SER A 258 -5.84 8.48 7.28
CA SER A 258 -4.40 8.62 7.52
C SER A 258 -4.02 8.95 8.96
N SER A 259 -4.98 9.25 9.82
CA SER A 259 -4.77 9.44 11.27
C SER A 259 -4.30 8.17 11.98
N CYS A 260 -4.57 6.98 11.42
CA CYS A 260 -4.11 5.71 11.95
C CYS A 260 -2.57 5.62 12.02
N LEU A 261 -1.83 6.22 11.09
CA LEU A 261 -0.37 6.10 11.01
C LEU A 261 0.35 6.45 12.31
N LEU A 262 0.07 7.63 12.86
CA LEU A 262 0.68 8.03 14.13
C LEU A 262 0.16 7.20 15.32
N LYS A 263 -1.08 6.72 15.23
CA LYS A 263 -1.66 5.85 16.25
C LYS A 263 -0.93 4.51 16.30
N GLU A 264 -0.67 3.90 15.15
CA GLU A 264 0.09 2.64 15.05
C GLU A 264 1.53 2.80 15.56
N VAL A 265 2.21 3.90 15.23
CA VAL A 265 3.54 4.21 15.79
C VAL A 265 3.50 4.31 17.33
N LYS A 266 2.47 4.94 17.90
CA LYS A 266 2.30 5.00 19.37
C LYS A 266 2.08 3.62 19.96
N GLU A 267 1.25 2.78 19.35
CA GLU A 267 1.05 1.39 19.78
C GLU A 267 2.37 0.61 19.78
N CYS A 268 3.19 0.74 18.73
CA CYS A 268 4.51 0.12 18.64
C CYS A 268 5.42 0.51 19.80
N VAL A 269 5.45 1.79 20.17
CA VAL A 269 6.32 2.29 21.24
C VAL A 269 5.78 1.93 22.61
N PHE A 270 4.48 2.14 22.87
CA PHE A 270 3.93 2.05 24.22
C PHE A 270 3.41 0.66 24.61
N LYS A 271 3.02 -0.17 23.64
CA LYS A 271 2.53 -1.53 23.93
C LYS A 271 3.59 -2.61 23.74
N THR A 272 4.44 -2.47 22.71
CA THR A 272 5.41 -3.50 22.38
C THR A 272 6.87 -3.11 22.58
N GLU A 273 7.09 -1.90 23.12
CA GLU A 273 8.43 -1.38 23.47
C GLU A 273 9.39 -1.34 22.26
N ILE A 274 8.85 -1.24 21.04
CA ILE A 274 9.67 -1.05 19.84
C ILE A 274 10.33 0.33 19.92
N PRO A 275 11.64 0.44 19.66
CA PRO A 275 12.33 1.73 19.65
C PRO A 275 11.63 2.73 18.73
N LEU A 276 11.46 3.97 19.21
CA LEU A 276 10.75 5.02 18.45
C LEU A 276 11.32 5.22 17.04
N GLU A 277 12.64 5.12 16.91
CA GLU A 277 13.34 5.27 15.62
C GLU A 277 12.90 4.20 14.63
N ILE A 278 12.70 2.97 15.06
CA ILE A 278 12.20 1.87 14.23
C ILE A 278 10.71 2.09 13.93
N ALA A 279 9.92 2.42 14.94
CA ALA A 279 8.48 2.61 14.76
C ALA A 279 8.19 3.77 13.79
N ILE A 280 8.87 4.93 13.93
CA ILE A 280 8.63 6.09 13.07
C ILE A 280 9.20 5.89 11.66
N SER A 281 10.26 5.09 11.48
CA SER A 281 10.82 4.80 10.16
C SER A 281 9.82 4.10 9.25
N THR A 282 8.88 3.31 9.80
CA THR A 282 7.86 2.60 9.01
C THR A 282 6.89 3.52 8.26
N ILE A 283 6.75 4.76 8.70
CA ILE A 283 5.91 5.78 8.06
C ILE A 283 6.70 7.00 7.56
N THR A 284 8.04 6.91 7.55
CA THR A 284 8.90 8.02 7.09
C THR A 284 9.99 7.55 6.13
N SER A 285 11.14 7.12 6.65
CA SER A 285 12.31 6.74 5.83
C SER A 285 12.06 5.44 5.04
N ASN A 286 11.46 4.43 5.64
CA ASN A 286 11.28 3.15 4.97
C ASN A 286 10.43 3.26 3.68
N PRO A 287 9.21 3.83 3.71
CA PRO A 287 8.45 4.00 2.48
C PRO A 287 9.14 4.94 1.49
N ALA A 288 9.86 5.98 1.97
CA ALA A 288 10.60 6.87 1.09
C ALA A 288 11.76 6.16 0.37
N ASP A 289 12.52 5.32 1.07
CA ASP A 289 13.65 4.59 0.51
C ASP A 289 13.17 3.44 -0.40
N ILE A 290 12.16 2.68 -0.02
CA ILE A 290 11.55 1.62 -0.85
C ILE A 290 10.99 2.18 -2.16
N LEU A 291 10.37 3.36 -2.11
CA LEU A 291 9.77 4.02 -3.27
C LEU A 291 10.74 4.98 -3.99
N HIS A 292 12.01 5.01 -3.59
CA HIS A 292 13.05 5.89 -4.15
C HIS A 292 12.65 7.38 -4.18
N LEU A 293 11.96 7.86 -3.16
CA LEU A 293 11.47 9.25 -3.07
C LEU A 293 12.59 10.17 -2.57
N LYS A 294 13.29 10.82 -3.49
CA LYS A 294 14.43 11.70 -3.18
C LYS A 294 14.01 12.88 -2.29
N GLY A 295 14.79 13.15 -1.23
CA GLY A 295 14.54 14.25 -0.30
C GLY A 295 13.30 14.03 0.60
N LYS A 296 12.86 12.77 0.78
CA LYS A 296 11.76 12.40 1.66
C LYS A 296 12.24 11.48 2.77
N GLY A 297 11.47 11.38 3.85
CA GLY A 297 11.76 10.50 4.98
C GLY A 297 12.96 10.92 5.83
N LYS A 298 13.55 12.09 5.63
CA LYS A 298 14.74 12.60 6.34
C LYS A 298 14.52 14.05 6.75
N VAL A 299 15.17 14.46 7.86
CA VAL A 299 15.34 15.86 8.26
C VAL A 299 16.77 16.24 7.90
N GLU A 300 16.93 17.23 7.02
CA GLU A 300 18.23 17.76 6.59
C GLU A 300 18.53 19.11 7.25
#